data_b84014e979f04a6dba1abc31ca1b4699
#
_entry.id   b84014e979f04a6dba1abc31ca1b4699
#
_cell.length_a   1.000
_cell.length_b   1.000
_cell.length_c   1.000
_cell.angle_alpha   90.00
_cell.angle_beta   90.00
_cell.angle_gamma   90.00
#
_symmetry.space_group_name_H-M   'P 1'
#
loop_
_entity.id
_entity.type
_entity.pdbx_description
1 polymer ?
#
loop_
_entity_poly.entity_id
_entity_poly.type
_entity_poly.pdbx_seq_one_letter_code
_entity_poly.pdbx_strand_id
1 'polypeptide(L)'
;MYNSADVTWTLVGAFLVFFMQAGFALCEAGLTRAKNTGNILMKNMMDFCIGTPCYWLVGFGIMFAGSGALIGGFDPFIRGSYDFGTLPVWVYAVFQTVFCATAATIVSGSMAERTKFSAYCCYSAAISLIVYPISGHWIWGGGWLAQLGFHDFAGSTAVHFVGGVTACLGAWMLGPRIGKYNKAGKARAIPGHNLTAMALGVFILWFCWFGFNGGSTVSMTGDDTMGSAGLICFNTNLAAALATVAALIVSWVRYGKPDVSLTFNGALAGLVAITAGCDVVDPFGAAIIGIVAGVLCIFSVEFFDNVAKIDDPVGAVSVHCMNGAWGTIAVGLFATEGGLFYGGGFAKLGIQLLGIVSVAAWVLATMFIIFTVIKKTIGLRVSEKEEIDGLDYHEHGLASAYAGFAINDPTYAELDVNENTDLGEDDITKASPEKISAAVKVVKDTPLPAELDSGMHKVSIIVQLAKFETLKKALNDTGVTGMTVTQVMGCGLQKGSGEKYRGAEVDATLLPKVKVEVVVSKIPVDKIIDTATKALYTGHIGDGKIFVYNVAKVVKVRTGEQDYAALQDVE
;
A
#
# COMPACT_ATOMS: atom_id res chain seq x y z
N MET A 1 -12.17 15.81 -39.63
CA MET A 1 -11.39 14.68 -40.23
C MET A 1 -10.35 14.28 -39.22
N TYR A 2 -10.22 12.98 -39.00
CA TYR A 2 -9.23 12.45 -38.00
C TYR A 2 -7.80 12.70 -38.48
N ASN A 3 -6.91 12.99 -37.50
CA ASN A 3 -5.49 13.23 -37.76
C ASN A 3 -4.63 12.09 -37.22
N SER A 4 -3.78 11.50 -38.07
CA SER A 4 -2.98 10.33 -37.68
C SER A 4 -1.91 10.65 -36.63
N ALA A 5 -1.32 11.85 -36.64
CA ALA A 5 -0.34 12.24 -35.61
C ALA A 5 -1.01 12.38 -34.24
N ASP A 6 -2.19 13.05 -34.20
CA ASP A 6 -2.96 13.23 -32.96
C ASP A 6 -3.44 11.88 -32.39
N VAL A 7 -3.96 11.01 -33.27
CA VAL A 7 -4.38 9.65 -32.88
C VAL A 7 -3.21 8.84 -32.32
N THR A 8 -2.07 8.86 -33.03
CA THR A 8 -0.88 8.11 -32.58
C THR A 8 -0.37 8.63 -31.25
N TRP A 9 -0.26 9.96 -31.10
CA TRP A 9 0.20 10.59 -29.87
C TRP A 9 -0.68 10.26 -28.67
N THR A 10 -2.00 10.39 -28.84
CA THR A 10 -2.98 10.08 -27.79
C THR A 10 -2.95 8.61 -27.39
N LEU A 11 -2.82 7.69 -28.37
CA LEU A 11 -2.68 6.25 -28.07
C LEU A 11 -1.37 5.93 -27.34
N VAL A 12 -0.24 6.52 -27.76
CA VAL A 12 1.03 6.37 -27.05
C VAL A 12 0.90 6.89 -25.61
N GLY A 13 0.29 8.06 -25.42
CA GLY A 13 -0.04 8.59 -24.10
C GLY A 13 -0.87 7.60 -23.28
N ALA A 14 -1.94 7.05 -23.85
CA ALA A 14 -2.79 6.07 -23.20
C ALA A 14 -2.02 4.80 -22.79
N PHE A 15 -1.13 4.29 -23.65
CA PHE A 15 -0.32 3.10 -23.35
C PHE A 15 0.70 3.35 -22.24
N LEU A 16 1.31 4.52 -22.21
CA LEU A 16 2.21 4.92 -21.12
C LEU A 16 1.43 5.03 -19.80
N VAL A 17 0.26 5.67 -19.79
CA VAL A 17 -0.57 5.77 -18.58
C VAL A 17 -1.09 4.39 -18.14
N PHE A 18 -1.46 3.50 -19.06
CA PHE A 18 -1.75 2.10 -18.71
C PHE A 18 -0.57 1.42 -18.01
N PHE A 19 0.65 1.64 -18.51
CA PHE A 19 1.83 1.02 -17.92
C PHE A 19 2.19 1.59 -16.53
N MET A 20 1.60 2.73 -16.12
CA MET A 20 1.67 3.22 -14.74
C MET A 20 1.12 2.21 -13.73
N GLN A 21 0.20 1.32 -14.11
CA GLN A 21 -0.30 0.26 -13.23
C GLN A 21 0.83 -0.65 -12.75
N ALA A 22 1.80 -0.97 -13.62
CA ALA A 22 2.99 -1.72 -13.22
C ALA A 22 3.88 -0.91 -12.26
N GLY A 23 4.00 0.40 -12.49
CA GLY A 23 4.73 1.31 -11.61
C GLY A 23 4.11 1.39 -10.20
N PHE A 24 2.80 1.59 -10.10
CA PHE A 24 2.07 1.59 -8.83
C PHE A 24 2.20 0.25 -8.10
N ALA A 25 1.98 -0.87 -8.82
CA ALA A 25 2.10 -2.21 -8.25
C ALA A 25 3.48 -2.45 -7.61
N LEU A 26 4.56 -2.03 -8.27
CA LEU A 26 5.93 -2.16 -7.75
C LEU A 26 6.21 -1.22 -6.58
N CYS A 27 5.76 0.04 -6.64
CA CYS A 27 5.89 1.00 -5.54
C CYS A 27 5.18 0.51 -4.29
N GLU A 28 3.92 0.13 -4.43
CA GLU A 28 3.09 -0.33 -3.31
C GLU A 28 3.63 -1.65 -2.73
N ALA A 29 3.95 -2.63 -3.58
CA ALA A 29 4.53 -3.89 -3.15
C ALA A 29 5.84 -3.66 -2.40
N GLY A 30 6.72 -2.79 -2.92
CA GLY A 30 8.00 -2.49 -2.30
C GLY A 30 7.90 -1.81 -0.93
N LEU A 31 6.89 -0.95 -0.73
CA LEU A 31 6.67 -0.19 0.51
C LEU A 31 5.81 -0.93 1.54
N THR A 32 5.24 -2.06 1.20
CA THR A 32 4.45 -2.91 2.11
C THR A 32 5.24 -4.13 2.58
N ARG A 33 4.70 -4.88 3.54
CA ARG A 33 5.33 -6.11 4.03
C ARG A 33 5.15 -7.25 3.03
N ALA A 34 6.18 -8.09 2.91
CA ALA A 34 6.27 -9.17 1.91
C ALA A 34 5.08 -10.15 1.93
N LYS A 35 4.46 -10.37 3.07
CA LYS A 35 3.29 -11.24 3.26
C LYS A 35 2.00 -10.74 2.61
N ASN A 36 2.03 -9.54 2.02
CA ASN A 36 0.90 -8.91 1.35
C ASN A 36 1.19 -8.60 -0.13
N THR A 37 2.33 -9.04 -0.65
CA THR A 37 2.78 -8.69 -2.02
C THR A 37 1.82 -9.19 -3.09
N GLY A 38 1.38 -10.45 -3.01
CA GLY A 38 0.42 -11.03 -3.94
C GLY A 38 -0.92 -10.30 -3.91
N ASN A 39 -1.40 -9.93 -2.72
CA ASN A 39 -2.62 -9.13 -2.56
C ASN A 39 -2.49 -7.75 -3.20
N ILE A 40 -1.35 -7.07 -3.04
CA ILE A 40 -1.08 -5.78 -3.67
C ILE A 40 -1.09 -5.88 -5.20
N LEU A 41 -0.38 -6.86 -5.76
CA LEU A 41 -0.34 -7.07 -7.20
C LEU A 41 -1.74 -7.36 -7.76
N MET A 42 -2.52 -8.20 -7.06
CA MET A 42 -3.88 -8.52 -7.46
C MET A 42 -4.79 -7.28 -7.41
N LYS A 43 -4.69 -6.43 -6.38
CA LYS A 43 -5.45 -5.19 -6.30
C LYS A 43 -5.15 -4.25 -7.47
N ASN A 44 -3.88 -4.01 -7.75
CA ASN A 44 -3.46 -3.14 -8.86
C ASN A 44 -3.88 -3.66 -10.24
N MET A 45 -3.95 -4.98 -10.42
CA MET A 45 -4.50 -5.56 -11.65
C MET A 45 -6.02 -5.39 -11.71
N MET A 46 -6.71 -5.65 -10.59
CA MET A 46 -8.17 -5.68 -10.57
C MET A 46 -8.81 -4.30 -10.61
N ASP A 47 -8.16 -3.24 -10.13
CA ASP A 47 -8.72 -1.90 -10.25
C ASP A 47 -8.84 -1.48 -11.73
N PHE A 48 -7.83 -1.78 -12.54
CA PHE A 48 -7.89 -1.55 -13.98
C PHE A 48 -8.91 -2.46 -14.66
N CYS A 49 -8.92 -3.75 -14.32
CA CYS A 49 -9.83 -4.73 -14.93
C CYS A 49 -11.30 -4.47 -14.55
N ILE A 50 -11.58 -3.94 -13.37
CA ILE A 50 -12.93 -3.55 -12.92
C ILE A 50 -13.27 -2.15 -13.42
N GLY A 51 -12.33 -1.20 -13.32
CA GLY A 51 -12.54 0.18 -13.72
C GLY A 51 -12.88 0.33 -15.20
N THR A 52 -12.19 -0.41 -16.06
CA THR A 52 -12.41 -0.38 -17.51
C THR A 52 -13.87 -0.67 -17.91
N PRO A 53 -14.48 -1.81 -17.56
CA PRO A 53 -15.87 -2.08 -17.90
C PRO A 53 -16.85 -1.15 -17.18
N CYS A 54 -16.56 -0.73 -15.94
CA CYS A 54 -17.40 0.21 -15.22
C CYS A 54 -17.43 1.58 -15.90
N TYR A 55 -16.27 2.08 -16.30
CA TYR A 55 -16.16 3.35 -17.00
C TYR A 55 -16.80 3.32 -18.40
N TRP A 56 -16.59 2.23 -19.14
CA TRP A 56 -17.27 2.01 -20.42
C TRP A 56 -18.79 1.89 -20.28
N LEU A 57 -19.26 1.18 -19.22
CA LEU A 57 -20.67 0.92 -19.01
C LEU A 57 -21.46 2.22 -18.80
N VAL A 58 -20.97 3.13 -17.97
CA VAL A 58 -21.69 4.33 -17.54
C VAL A 58 -20.77 5.55 -17.39
N GLY A 59 -19.56 5.37 -16.85
CA GLY A 59 -18.68 6.45 -16.41
C GLY A 59 -18.34 7.43 -17.52
N PHE A 60 -17.98 6.95 -18.70
CA PHE A 60 -17.65 7.79 -19.85
C PHE A 60 -18.85 8.66 -20.28
N GLY A 61 -20.05 8.07 -20.32
CA GLY A 61 -21.27 8.80 -20.64
C GLY A 61 -21.59 9.89 -19.61
N ILE A 62 -21.48 9.58 -18.31
CA ILE A 62 -21.64 10.57 -17.24
C ILE A 62 -20.67 11.74 -17.42
N MET A 63 -19.44 11.44 -17.86
CA MET A 63 -18.39 12.45 -17.99
C MET A 63 -18.53 13.29 -19.25
N PHE A 64 -18.89 12.71 -20.41
CA PHE A 64 -18.74 13.35 -21.72
C PHE A 64 -19.98 13.36 -22.63
N ALA A 65 -21.11 12.76 -22.25
CA ALA A 65 -22.24 12.62 -23.17
C ALA A 65 -23.02 13.92 -23.45
N GLY A 66 -22.64 15.04 -22.82
CA GLY A 66 -23.27 16.34 -23.03
C GLY A 66 -22.68 17.41 -22.12
N SER A 67 -23.33 18.60 -22.11
CA SER A 67 -22.84 19.84 -21.47
C SER A 67 -23.62 20.23 -20.21
N GLY A 68 -24.19 19.30 -19.48
CA GLY A 68 -24.86 19.57 -18.20
C GLY A 68 -23.89 20.16 -17.17
N ALA A 69 -24.40 20.96 -16.22
CA ALA A 69 -23.51 21.57 -15.22
C ALA A 69 -22.87 20.55 -14.29
N LEU A 70 -23.59 19.49 -13.88
CA LEU A 70 -23.15 18.51 -12.90
C LEU A 70 -22.73 17.18 -13.51
N ILE A 71 -23.37 16.75 -14.58
CA ILE A 71 -23.06 15.53 -15.34
C ILE A 71 -23.22 15.81 -16.83
N GLY A 72 -22.45 15.15 -17.67
CA GLY A 72 -22.56 15.25 -19.12
C GLY A 72 -23.87 14.66 -19.64
N GLY A 73 -24.22 13.47 -19.15
CA GLY A 73 -25.42 12.79 -19.55
C GLY A 73 -25.45 11.34 -19.10
N PHE A 74 -26.37 10.57 -19.65
CA PHE A 74 -26.43 9.12 -19.44
C PHE A 74 -26.38 8.42 -20.80
N ASP A 75 -25.20 7.94 -21.16
CA ASP A 75 -24.98 7.17 -22.39
C ASP A 75 -24.23 5.88 -22.08
N PRO A 76 -24.95 4.81 -21.74
CA PRO A 76 -24.33 3.53 -21.46
C PRO A 76 -23.70 2.92 -22.72
N PHE A 77 -22.50 2.33 -22.52
CA PHE A 77 -21.72 1.64 -23.56
C PHE A 77 -21.14 2.55 -24.66
N ILE A 78 -21.12 3.88 -24.45
CA ILE A 78 -20.56 4.87 -25.40
C ILE A 78 -21.22 4.73 -26.79
N ARG A 79 -22.56 4.82 -26.84
CA ARG A 79 -23.34 4.63 -28.07
C ARG A 79 -23.74 5.96 -28.72
N GLY A 80 -23.61 7.05 -27.99
CA GLY A 80 -23.92 8.38 -28.47
C GLY A 80 -22.95 8.91 -29.52
N SER A 81 -23.24 10.10 -29.98
CA SER A 81 -22.34 10.84 -30.88
C SER A 81 -21.46 11.76 -30.06
N TYR A 82 -20.16 11.65 -30.22
CA TYR A 82 -19.16 12.45 -29.53
C TYR A 82 -18.29 13.19 -30.55
N ASP A 83 -17.96 14.43 -30.26
CA ASP A 83 -17.02 15.23 -31.04
C ASP A 83 -15.79 15.56 -30.20
N PHE A 84 -14.69 14.90 -30.49
CA PHE A 84 -13.37 15.16 -29.90
C PHE A 84 -12.39 15.71 -30.96
N GLY A 85 -12.91 16.52 -31.92
CA GLY A 85 -12.13 17.18 -32.94
C GLY A 85 -11.43 16.21 -33.89
N THR A 86 -10.10 16.08 -33.76
CA THR A 86 -9.29 15.25 -34.65
C THR A 86 -9.19 13.78 -34.19
N LEU A 87 -9.81 13.42 -33.06
CA LEU A 87 -9.72 12.09 -32.47
C LEU A 87 -11.00 11.27 -32.65
N PRO A 88 -10.88 9.97 -33.02
CA PRO A 88 -11.99 9.02 -32.91
C PRO A 88 -12.40 8.84 -31.44
N VAL A 89 -13.69 8.62 -31.18
CA VAL A 89 -14.22 8.41 -29.83
C VAL A 89 -13.50 7.32 -29.05
N TRP A 90 -13.15 6.21 -29.71
CA TRP A 90 -12.48 5.08 -29.04
C TRP A 90 -11.05 5.39 -28.62
N VAL A 91 -10.35 6.28 -29.35
CA VAL A 91 -9.01 6.75 -28.97
C VAL A 91 -9.11 7.60 -27.70
N TYR A 92 -10.06 8.52 -27.66
CA TYR A 92 -10.29 9.35 -26.49
C TYR A 92 -10.83 8.54 -25.31
N ALA A 93 -11.70 7.55 -25.56
CA ALA A 93 -12.25 6.69 -24.54
C ALA A 93 -11.17 5.84 -23.84
N VAL A 94 -10.24 5.23 -24.57
CA VAL A 94 -9.15 4.48 -23.95
C VAL A 94 -8.22 5.39 -23.16
N PHE A 95 -7.92 6.60 -23.68
CA PHE A 95 -7.13 7.59 -22.98
C PHE A 95 -7.77 8.00 -21.65
N GLN A 96 -9.06 8.32 -21.64
CA GLN A 96 -9.77 8.69 -20.41
C GLN A 96 -9.97 7.52 -19.45
N THR A 97 -10.08 6.28 -19.95
CA THR A 97 -10.20 5.07 -19.12
C THR A 97 -8.97 4.88 -18.25
N VAL A 98 -7.76 5.07 -18.77
CA VAL A 98 -6.53 4.88 -18.00
C VAL A 98 -6.36 5.95 -16.90
N PHE A 99 -6.89 7.15 -17.08
CA PHE A 99 -6.94 8.19 -16.04
C PHE A 99 -7.94 7.85 -14.94
N CYS A 100 -9.11 7.34 -15.30
CA CYS A 100 -10.09 6.85 -14.34
C CYS A 100 -9.51 5.72 -13.46
N ALA A 101 -8.86 4.75 -14.07
CA ALA A 101 -8.21 3.65 -13.36
C ALA A 101 -7.13 4.17 -12.40
N THR A 102 -6.32 5.15 -12.81
CA THR A 102 -5.29 5.76 -11.96
C THR A 102 -5.88 6.38 -10.68
N ALA A 103 -7.03 7.04 -10.76
CA ALA A 103 -7.70 7.60 -9.57
C ALA A 103 -8.12 6.52 -8.57
N ALA A 104 -8.55 5.34 -9.04
CA ALA A 104 -8.89 4.20 -8.19
C ALA A 104 -7.64 3.53 -7.59
N THR A 105 -6.57 3.38 -8.40
CA THR A 105 -5.30 2.77 -7.97
C THR A 105 -4.67 3.49 -6.80
N ILE A 106 -4.68 4.81 -6.76
CA ILE A 106 -4.12 5.65 -5.67
C ILE A 106 -4.64 5.22 -4.30
N VAL A 107 -5.88 4.77 -4.21
CA VAL A 107 -6.51 4.37 -2.94
C VAL A 107 -5.93 3.06 -2.40
N SER A 108 -5.45 2.17 -3.27
CA SER A 108 -4.88 0.87 -2.93
C SER A 108 -3.77 0.97 -1.88
N GLY A 109 -2.83 1.89 -2.08
CA GLY A 109 -1.63 2.00 -1.26
C GLY A 109 -1.91 2.44 0.18
N SER A 110 -2.78 3.44 0.39
CA SER A 110 -3.10 3.95 1.73
C SER A 110 -3.86 2.94 2.59
N MET A 111 -4.64 2.07 1.97
CA MET A 111 -5.46 1.05 2.63
C MET A 111 -4.79 -0.33 2.64
N ALA A 112 -3.55 -0.43 2.18
CA ALA A 112 -2.80 -1.69 2.06
C ALA A 112 -2.65 -2.43 3.40
N GLU A 113 -2.45 -3.75 3.28
CA GLU A 113 -2.17 -4.72 4.35
C GLU A 113 -3.34 -5.06 5.29
N ARG A 114 -4.48 -4.35 5.23
CA ARG A 114 -5.60 -4.56 6.16
C ARG A 114 -7.00 -4.46 5.54
N THR A 115 -7.09 -4.17 4.24
CA THR A 115 -8.37 -4.06 3.53
C THR A 115 -8.77 -5.40 2.95
N LYS A 116 -10.04 -5.79 3.09
CA LYS A 116 -10.60 -6.94 2.38
C LYS A 116 -10.51 -6.75 0.87
N PHE A 117 -10.09 -7.77 0.16
CA PHE A 117 -9.99 -7.73 -1.30
C PHE A 117 -11.35 -7.49 -1.99
N SER A 118 -12.40 -8.13 -1.49
CA SER A 118 -13.77 -7.90 -1.98
C SER A 118 -14.24 -6.45 -1.79
N ALA A 119 -13.90 -5.82 -0.66
CA ALA A 119 -14.20 -4.42 -0.41
C ALA A 119 -13.44 -3.51 -1.40
N TYR A 120 -12.18 -3.84 -1.67
CA TYR A 120 -11.38 -3.15 -2.69
C TYR A 120 -12.07 -3.16 -4.06
N CYS A 121 -12.49 -4.32 -4.54
CA CYS A 121 -13.20 -4.45 -5.81
C CYS A 121 -14.48 -3.60 -5.87
N CYS A 122 -15.24 -3.58 -4.77
CA CYS A 122 -16.49 -2.80 -4.69
C CYS A 122 -16.26 -1.29 -4.76
N TYR A 123 -15.31 -0.75 -4.01
CA TYR A 123 -15.09 0.70 -4.05
C TYR A 123 -14.35 1.16 -5.31
N SER A 124 -13.48 0.33 -5.90
CA SER A 124 -12.89 0.61 -7.21
C SER A 124 -13.96 0.73 -8.29
N ALA A 125 -14.93 -0.20 -8.31
CA ALA A 125 -16.09 -0.09 -9.19
C ALA A 125 -16.88 1.21 -8.96
N ALA A 126 -17.17 1.57 -7.71
CA ALA A 126 -17.94 2.78 -7.37
C ALA A 126 -17.21 4.07 -7.77
N ILE A 127 -15.89 4.12 -7.59
CA ILE A 127 -15.06 5.25 -8.06
C ILE A 127 -15.20 5.40 -9.57
N SER A 128 -15.05 4.32 -10.31
CA SER A 128 -15.04 4.32 -11.77
C SER A 128 -16.42 4.56 -12.40
N LEU A 129 -17.50 4.16 -11.69
CA LEU A 129 -18.88 4.36 -12.16
C LEU A 129 -19.40 5.77 -11.89
N ILE A 130 -19.08 6.36 -10.73
CA ILE A 130 -19.82 7.53 -10.22
C ILE A 130 -18.87 8.64 -9.74
N VAL A 131 -17.94 8.33 -8.82
CA VAL A 131 -17.21 9.38 -8.10
C VAL A 131 -16.30 10.17 -9.03
N TYR A 132 -15.43 9.45 -9.74
CA TYR A 132 -14.52 10.04 -10.71
C TYR A 132 -15.23 10.66 -11.91
N PRO A 133 -16.20 9.99 -12.57
CA PRO A 133 -16.85 10.57 -13.75
C PRO A 133 -17.58 11.89 -13.49
N ILE A 134 -18.22 12.04 -12.33
CA ILE A 134 -18.94 13.27 -11.98
C ILE A 134 -17.97 14.42 -11.72
N SER A 135 -16.94 14.22 -10.87
CA SER A 135 -15.93 15.26 -10.64
C SER A 135 -15.11 15.56 -11.91
N GLY A 136 -14.82 14.52 -12.70
CA GLY A 136 -14.15 14.66 -13.99
C GLY A 136 -14.97 15.45 -15.01
N HIS A 137 -16.30 15.28 -15.02
CA HIS A 137 -17.19 16.10 -15.83
C HIS A 137 -17.10 17.60 -15.46
N TRP A 138 -17.07 17.91 -14.17
CA TRP A 138 -16.94 19.30 -13.72
C TRP A 138 -15.70 19.98 -14.26
N ILE A 139 -14.60 19.23 -14.44
CA ILE A 139 -13.27 19.74 -14.81
C ILE A 139 -13.03 19.63 -16.32
N TRP A 140 -13.27 18.47 -16.93
CA TRP A 140 -12.91 18.15 -18.31
C TRP A 140 -14.10 17.91 -19.24
N GLY A 141 -15.28 17.59 -18.70
CA GLY A 141 -16.49 17.32 -19.46
C GLY A 141 -17.32 18.56 -19.81
N GLY A 142 -16.81 19.76 -19.57
CA GLY A 142 -17.55 21.02 -19.82
C GLY A 142 -18.53 21.38 -18.70
N GLY A 143 -18.43 20.77 -17.53
CA GLY A 143 -19.25 21.06 -16.37
C GLY A 143 -18.97 22.43 -15.74
N TRP A 144 -19.61 22.72 -14.62
CA TRP A 144 -19.66 24.05 -14.02
C TRP A 144 -18.29 24.62 -13.59
N LEU A 145 -17.32 23.79 -13.16
CA LEU A 145 -15.97 24.27 -12.83
C LEU A 145 -15.23 24.73 -14.08
N ALA A 146 -15.29 23.93 -15.16
CA ALA A 146 -14.72 24.31 -16.45
C ALA A 146 -15.30 25.63 -16.96
N GLN A 147 -16.64 25.82 -16.84
CA GLN A 147 -17.33 27.05 -17.23
C GLN A 147 -16.91 28.27 -16.41
N LEU A 148 -16.46 28.08 -15.17
CA LEU A 148 -15.89 29.14 -14.33
C LEU A 148 -14.42 29.47 -14.66
N GLY A 149 -13.76 28.65 -15.49
CA GLY A 149 -12.35 28.79 -15.83
C GLY A 149 -11.40 28.05 -14.86
N PHE A 150 -11.90 27.05 -14.15
CA PHE A 150 -11.04 26.14 -13.40
C PHE A 150 -10.09 25.41 -14.36
N HIS A 151 -8.80 25.38 -14.02
CA HIS A 151 -7.78 24.80 -14.86
C HIS A 151 -7.09 23.64 -14.15
N ASP A 152 -7.15 22.48 -14.75
CA ASP A 152 -6.40 21.28 -14.37
C ASP A 152 -6.07 20.50 -15.64
N PHE A 153 -4.86 20.72 -16.16
CA PHE A 153 -4.49 20.23 -17.49
C PHE A 153 -4.53 18.71 -17.58
N ALA A 154 -3.81 18.03 -16.68
CA ALA A 154 -3.69 16.58 -16.77
C ALA A 154 -4.17 15.84 -15.49
N GLY A 155 -4.61 16.53 -14.43
CA GLY A 155 -5.33 15.86 -13.36
C GLY A 155 -4.72 15.90 -11.96
N SER A 156 -4.01 16.97 -11.56
CA SER A 156 -3.65 17.13 -10.13
C SER A 156 -4.90 17.06 -9.24
N THR A 157 -6.03 17.66 -9.67
CA THR A 157 -7.32 17.54 -8.98
C THR A 157 -8.12 16.35 -9.48
N ALA A 158 -8.36 16.28 -10.80
CA ALA A 158 -9.30 15.34 -11.41
C ALA A 158 -8.94 13.87 -11.11
N VAL A 159 -7.65 13.56 -11.00
CA VAL A 159 -7.13 12.20 -10.75
C VAL A 159 -6.53 12.09 -9.34
N HIS A 160 -5.45 12.85 -9.10
CA HIS A 160 -4.64 12.66 -7.91
C HIS A 160 -5.32 13.13 -6.64
N PHE A 161 -5.96 14.28 -6.64
CA PHE A 161 -6.66 14.76 -5.46
C PHE A 161 -7.92 13.93 -5.17
N VAL A 162 -8.67 13.53 -6.19
CA VAL A 162 -9.82 12.61 -6.04
C VAL A 162 -9.38 11.29 -5.40
N GLY A 163 -8.35 10.66 -5.95
CA GLY A 163 -7.77 9.43 -5.39
C GLY A 163 -7.19 9.65 -3.99
N GLY A 164 -6.45 10.75 -3.78
CA GLY A 164 -5.80 11.09 -2.52
C GLY A 164 -6.77 11.39 -1.37
N VAL A 165 -7.87 12.12 -1.63
CA VAL A 165 -8.94 12.36 -0.63
C VAL A 165 -9.65 11.07 -0.29
N THR A 166 -9.94 10.24 -1.29
CA THR A 166 -10.51 8.90 -1.08
C THR A 166 -9.58 8.03 -0.23
N ALA A 167 -8.29 8.04 -0.53
CA ALA A 167 -7.24 7.33 0.21
C ALA A 167 -7.17 7.77 1.67
N CYS A 168 -7.20 9.07 1.93
CA CYS A 168 -7.19 9.65 3.28
C CYS A 168 -8.42 9.22 4.08
N LEU A 169 -9.61 9.36 3.50
CA LEU A 169 -10.87 8.95 4.13
C LEU A 169 -10.90 7.44 4.38
N GLY A 170 -10.47 6.64 3.40
CA GLY A 170 -10.43 5.18 3.50
C GLY A 170 -9.48 4.71 4.60
N ALA A 171 -8.27 5.25 4.67
CA ALA A 171 -7.30 4.94 5.71
C ALA A 171 -7.81 5.33 7.11
N TRP A 172 -8.49 6.47 7.23
CA TRP A 172 -9.11 6.90 8.49
C TRP A 172 -10.24 5.96 8.94
N MET A 173 -11.16 5.58 8.04
CA MET A 173 -12.29 4.68 8.34
C MET A 173 -11.87 3.25 8.64
N LEU A 174 -10.77 2.81 8.03
CA LEU A 174 -10.18 1.49 8.19
C LEU A 174 -9.43 1.37 9.52
N GLY A 175 -8.80 2.46 9.96
CA GLY A 175 -7.92 2.51 11.11
C GLY A 175 -6.48 2.07 10.79
N PRO A 176 -5.56 2.25 11.74
CA PRO A 176 -4.14 1.93 11.53
C PRO A 176 -3.90 0.42 11.49
N ARG A 177 -2.78 0.03 10.86
CA ARG A 177 -2.26 -1.35 10.93
C ARG A 177 -1.93 -1.72 12.37
N ILE A 178 -2.07 -3.01 12.68
CA ILE A 178 -1.65 -3.55 13.98
C ILE A 178 -0.18 -3.26 14.20
N GLY A 179 0.17 -2.68 15.34
CA GLY A 179 1.53 -2.30 15.69
C GLY A 179 2.00 -0.93 15.18
N LYS A 180 1.22 -0.21 14.38
CA LYS A 180 1.59 1.13 13.90
C LYS A 180 1.78 2.15 15.03
N TYR A 181 1.00 2.06 16.08
CA TYR A 181 1.12 2.95 17.24
C TYR A 181 1.36 2.15 18.53
N ASN A 182 2.24 2.65 19.40
CA ASN A 182 2.46 2.08 20.72
C ASN A 182 1.35 2.51 21.71
N LYS A 183 1.35 1.97 22.94
CA LYS A 183 0.38 2.32 23.99
C LYS A 183 0.32 3.82 24.32
N ALA A 184 1.42 4.55 24.12
CA ALA A 184 1.47 6.00 24.28
C ALA A 184 1.00 6.78 23.04
N GLY A 185 0.52 6.11 22.00
CA GLY A 185 0.07 6.72 20.76
C GLY A 185 1.20 7.24 19.86
N LYS A 186 2.47 6.86 20.11
CA LYS A 186 3.59 7.23 19.25
C LYS A 186 3.65 6.31 18.04
N ALA A 187 3.82 6.89 16.83
CA ALA A 187 3.97 6.14 15.61
C ALA A 187 5.26 5.30 15.62
N ARG A 188 5.17 4.09 15.07
CA ARG A 188 6.28 3.17 14.83
C ARG A 188 6.51 3.03 13.34
N ALA A 189 7.75 2.83 12.94
CA ALA A 189 8.07 2.50 11.55
C ALA A 189 7.64 1.07 11.25
N ILE A 190 6.92 0.91 10.13
CA ILE A 190 6.65 -0.39 9.51
C ILE A 190 7.32 -0.33 8.12
N PRO A 191 8.59 -0.74 8.01
CA PRO A 191 9.34 -0.58 6.76
C PRO A 191 8.79 -1.48 5.66
N GLY A 192 8.87 -0.99 4.42
CA GLY A 192 8.64 -1.80 3.24
C GLY A 192 9.72 -2.88 3.09
N HIS A 193 9.36 -3.97 2.43
CA HIS A 193 10.26 -5.12 2.32
C HIS A 193 11.22 -5.06 1.13
N ASN A 194 10.95 -4.20 0.12
CA ASN A 194 11.73 -4.20 -1.12
C ASN A 194 11.84 -2.80 -1.75
N LEU A 195 12.82 -2.02 -1.28
CA LEU A 195 13.08 -0.68 -1.81
C LEU A 195 13.56 -0.70 -3.28
N THR A 196 14.13 -1.80 -3.77
CA THR A 196 14.50 -1.93 -5.19
C THR A 196 13.26 -1.99 -6.08
N ALA A 197 12.23 -2.72 -5.67
CA ALA A 197 10.95 -2.73 -6.38
C ALA A 197 10.30 -1.35 -6.36
N MET A 198 10.30 -0.66 -5.21
CA MET A 198 9.82 0.72 -5.10
C MET A 198 10.56 1.64 -6.08
N ALA A 199 11.89 1.60 -6.09
CA ALA A 199 12.70 2.44 -6.97
C ALA A 199 12.36 2.22 -8.44
N LEU A 200 12.28 0.95 -8.87
CA LEU A 200 11.88 0.61 -10.24
C LEU A 200 10.47 1.12 -10.55
N GLY A 201 9.54 0.98 -9.62
CA GLY A 201 8.18 1.51 -9.75
C GLY A 201 8.16 3.03 -9.96
N VAL A 202 8.96 3.79 -9.19
CA VAL A 202 9.08 5.25 -9.35
C VAL A 202 9.65 5.62 -10.72
N PHE A 203 10.69 4.94 -11.22
CA PHE A 203 11.22 5.18 -12.56
C PHE A 203 10.19 4.90 -13.66
N ILE A 204 9.42 3.81 -13.53
CA ILE A 204 8.34 3.50 -14.46
C ILE A 204 7.27 4.60 -14.42
N LEU A 205 6.82 5.03 -13.23
CA LEU A 205 5.85 6.10 -13.07
C LEU A 205 6.34 7.41 -13.66
N TRP A 206 7.60 7.78 -13.40
CA TRP A 206 8.18 9.00 -13.98
C TRP A 206 8.22 8.95 -15.51
N PHE A 207 8.72 7.85 -16.07
CA PHE A 207 8.74 7.65 -17.51
C PHE A 207 7.34 7.74 -18.12
N CYS A 208 6.38 7.08 -17.52
CA CYS A 208 4.99 7.09 -17.97
C CYS A 208 4.30 8.46 -17.81
N TRP A 209 4.82 9.32 -16.92
CA TRP A 209 4.29 10.66 -16.70
C TRP A 209 4.49 11.60 -17.91
N PHE A 210 5.47 11.31 -18.74
CA PHE A 210 5.57 11.99 -20.06
C PHE A 210 4.35 11.71 -20.94
N GLY A 211 3.77 10.51 -20.86
CA GLY A 211 2.50 10.19 -21.50
C GLY A 211 1.31 10.77 -20.75
N PHE A 212 1.36 10.79 -19.41
CA PHE A 212 0.29 11.37 -18.59
C PHE A 212 0.12 12.86 -18.87
N ASN A 213 1.17 13.67 -18.76
CA ASN A 213 1.14 15.11 -18.99
C ASN A 213 1.28 15.45 -20.47
N GLY A 214 2.33 14.97 -21.15
CA GLY A 214 2.55 15.26 -22.57
C GLY A 214 1.44 14.73 -23.46
N GLY A 215 0.94 13.52 -23.19
CA GLY A 215 -0.19 12.92 -23.91
C GLY A 215 -1.51 13.69 -23.75
N SER A 216 -1.67 14.47 -22.67
CA SER A 216 -2.87 15.27 -22.39
C SER A 216 -3.05 16.47 -23.33
N THR A 217 -2.07 16.80 -24.18
CA THR A 217 -2.29 17.70 -25.33
C THR A 217 -3.32 17.13 -26.31
N VAL A 218 -3.51 15.81 -26.31
CA VAL A 218 -4.38 15.04 -27.24
C VAL A 218 -4.22 15.41 -28.70
N SER A 219 -3.14 16.13 -29.03
CA SER A 219 -2.76 16.57 -30.37
C SER A 219 -1.24 16.77 -30.46
N MET A 220 -0.69 16.55 -31.65
CA MET A 220 0.69 16.89 -32.04
C MET A 220 0.72 17.63 -33.38
N THR A 221 -0.37 18.27 -33.75
CA THR A 221 -0.51 18.99 -35.01
C THR A 221 -0.39 20.50 -34.79
N GLY A 222 0.50 21.13 -35.55
CA GLY A 222 0.83 22.53 -35.46
C GLY A 222 2.03 22.86 -34.58
N ASP A 223 2.79 23.89 -34.95
CA ASP A 223 4.03 24.29 -34.30
C ASP A 223 3.81 24.67 -32.82
N ASP A 224 2.75 25.37 -32.52
CA ASP A 224 2.39 25.79 -31.16
C ASP A 224 2.11 24.57 -30.27
N THR A 225 1.36 23.58 -30.77
CA THR A 225 1.05 22.35 -30.03
C THR A 225 2.30 21.53 -29.79
N MET A 226 3.17 21.38 -30.79
CA MET A 226 4.44 20.67 -30.63
C MET A 226 5.36 21.37 -29.64
N GLY A 227 5.44 22.71 -29.69
CA GLY A 227 6.16 23.53 -28.72
C GLY A 227 5.63 23.36 -27.30
N SER A 228 4.31 23.42 -27.13
CA SER A 228 3.64 23.22 -25.84
C SER A 228 3.90 21.80 -25.28
N ALA A 229 3.77 20.75 -26.10
CA ALA A 229 4.06 19.38 -25.66
C ALA A 229 5.52 19.22 -25.17
N GLY A 230 6.47 19.84 -25.85
CA GLY A 230 7.87 19.89 -25.42
C GLY A 230 8.06 20.59 -24.07
N LEU A 231 7.42 21.75 -23.88
CA LEU A 231 7.44 22.51 -22.62
C LEU A 231 6.80 21.73 -21.48
N ILE A 232 5.65 21.09 -21.70
CA ILE A 232 4.95 20.23 -20.75
C ILE A 232 5.86 19.11 -20.25
N CYS A 233 6.51 18.39 -21.17
CA CYS A 233 7.45 17.32 -20.81
C CYS A 233 8.65 17.87 -20.03
N PHE A 234 9.19 19.03 -20.42
CA PHE A 234 10.30 19.67 -19.72
C PHE A 234 9.90 20.08 -18.30
N ASN A 235 8.78 20.80 -18.13
CA ASN A 235 8.25 21.23 -16.84
C ASN A 235 7.97 20.03 -15.92
N THR A 236 7.41 18.95 -16.46
CA THR A 236 7.14 17.70 -15.75
C THR A 236 8.43 17.12 -15.20
N ASN A 237 9.45 16.99 -16.03
CA ASN A 237 10.75 16.45 -15.64
C ASN A 237 11.47 17.34 -14.62
N LEU A 238 11.45 18.66 -14.83
CA LEU A 238 12.10 19.63 -13.96
C LEU A 238 11.50 19.62 -12.54
N ALA A 239 10.17 19.68 -12.45
CA ALA A 239 9.47 19.67 -11.17
C ALA A 239 9.74 18.37 -10.39
N ALA A 240 9.70 17.22 -11.06
CA ALA A 240 10.00 15.93 -10.44
C ALA A 240 11.44 15.86 -9.91
N ALA A 241 12.42 16.29 -10.71
CA ALA A 241 13.82 16.27 -10.33
C ALA A 241 14.09 17.17 -9.11
N LEU A 242 13.56 18.40 -9.12
CA LEU A 242 13.75 19.34 -8.02
C LEU A 242 12.99 18.93 -6.75
N ALA A 243 11.82 18.32 -6.89
CA ALA A 243 11.10 17.76 -5.75
C ALA A 243 11.87 16.59 -5.10
N THR A 244 12.48 15.74 -5.91
CA THR A 244 13.34 14.65 -5.43
C THR A 244 14.54 15.20 -4.63
N VAL A 245 15.23 16.19 -5.19
CA VAL A 245 16.36 16.84 -4.52
C VAL A 245 15.94 17.55 -3.24
N ALA A 246 14.80 18.26 -3.26
CA ALA A 246 14.27 18.93 -2.08
C ALA A 246 13.92 17.92 -0.97
N ALA A 247 13.23 16.83 -1.30
CA ALA A 247 12.90 15.77 -0.36
C ALA A 247 14.16 15.09 0.21
N LEU A 248 15.17 14.81 -0.62
CA LEU A 248 16.46 14.29 -0.18
C LEU A 248 17.12 15.23 0.83
N ILE A 249 17.24 16.53 0.51
CA ILE A 249 17.88 17.52 1.41
C ILE A 249 17.11 17.65 2.71
N VAL A 250 15.78 17.80 2.65
CA VAL A 250 14.95 17.96 3.84
C VAL A 250 15.04 16.73 4.75
N SER A 251 14.92 15.52 4.18
CA SER A 251 15.06 14.28 4.97
C SER A 251 16.46 14.14 5.58
N TRP A 252 17.50 14.52 4.83
CA TRP A 252 18.88 14.47 5.32
C TRP A 252 19.11 15.42 6.51
N VAL A 253 18.69 16.68 6.36
CA VAL A 253 18.83 17.68 7.43
C VAL A 253 18.01 17.27 8.67
N ARG A 254 16.83 16.69 8.46
CA ARG A 254 15.89 16.38 9.54
C ARG A 254 16.24 15.10 10.29
N TYR A 255 16.71 14.07 9.57
CA TYR A 255 16.97 12.74 10.15
C TYR A 255 18.46 12.38 10.24
N GLY A 256 19.35 13.28 9.84
CA GLY A 256 20.80 13.05 9.85
C GLY A 256 21.33 12.17 8.71
N LYS A 257 20.44 11.49 7.99
CA LYS A 257 20.73 10.70 6.78
C LYS A 257 19.57 10.85 5.79
N PRO A 258 19.84 10.83 4.46
CA PRO A 258 18.78 10.89 3.48
C PRO A 258 17.93 9.61 3.53
N ASP A 259 16.61 9.78 3.61
CA ASP A 259 15.67 8.66 3.58
C ASP A 259 15.34 8.28 2.12
N VAL A 260 15.57 7.02 1.77
CA VAL A 260 15.38 6.52 0.41
C VAL A 260 13.90 6.55 0.00
N SER A 261 13.01 6.08 0.87
CA SER A 261 11.58 5.98 0.56
C SER A 261 10.93 7.35 0.41
N LEU A 262 11.26 8.28 1.29
CA LEU A 262 10.77 9.66 1.23
C LEU A 262 11.35 10.43 0.04
N THR A 263 12.59 10.16 -0.33
CA THR A 263 13.20 10.77 -1.53
C THR A 263 12.47 10.33 -2.79
N PHE A 264 12.15 9.05 -2.92
CA PHE A 264 11.37 8.53 -4.05
C PHE A 264 9.92 9.05 -4.04
N ASN A 265 9.27 9.14 -2.88
CA ASN A 265 7.96 9.79 -2.77
C ASN A 265 8.02 11.28 -3.15
N GLY A 266 9.14 11.95 -2.91
CA GLY A 266 9.39 13.32 -3.37
C GLY A 266 9.32 13.46 -4.89
N ALA A 267 9.86 12.47 -5.64
CA ALA A 267 9.73 12.45 -7.10
C ALA A 267 8.27 12.40 -7.54
N LEU A 268 7.50 11.48 -6.97
CA LEU A 268 6.07 11.34 -7.26
C LEU A 268 5.28 12.59 -6.85
N ALA A 269 5.60 13.21 -5.73
CA ALA A 269 4.98 14.44 -5.26
C ALA A 269 5.19 15.60 -6.26
N GLY A 270 6.41 15.73 -6.80
CA GLY A 270 6.71 16.71 -7.84
C GLY A 270 5.94 16.48 -9.14
N LEU A 271 5.85 15.22 -9.56
CA LEU A 271 5.06 14.82 -10.73
C LEU A 271 3.58 15.16 -10.54
N VAL A 272 3.00 14.83 -9.40
CA VAL A 272 1.60 15.15 -9.07
C VAL A 272 1.36 16.65 -9.05
N ALA A 273 2.25 17.41 -8.41
CA ALA A 273 2.09 18.85 -8.24
C ALA A 273 2.16 19.62 -9.56
N ILE A 274 2.99 19.21 -10.52
CA ILE A 274 3.11 19.92 -11.80
C ILE A 274 1.97 19.60 -12.77
N THR A 275 1.25 18.51 -12.55
CA THR A 275 0.28 17.94 -13.48
C THR A 275 -0.87 18.88 -13.84
N ALA A 276 -1.34 19.74 -12.92
CA ALA A 276 -2.41 20.70 -13.21
C ALA A 276 -1.98 21.87 -14.09
N GLY A 277 -0.73 22.29 -13.97
CA GLY A 277 -0.27 23.54 -14.57
C GLY A 277 0.90 23.40 -15.53
N CYS A 278 1.30 22.18 -15.89
CA CYS A 278 2.49 21.94 -16.71
C CYS A 278 2.44 22.64 -18.09
N ASP A 279 1.25 22.97 -18.58
CA ASP A 279 0.98 23.66 -19.85
C ASP A 279 0.97 25.19 -19.74
N VAL A 280 0.68 25.74 -18.55
CA VAL A 280 0.45 27.18 -18.33
C VAL A 280 1.51 27.86 -17.46
N VAL A 281 2.47 27.10 -16.91
CA VAL A 281 3.59 27.67 -16.15
C VAL A 281 4.88 27.65 -16.96
N ASP A 282 5.74 28.63 -16.71
CA ASP A 282 7.10 28.61 -17.25
C ASP A 282 8.02 27.68 -16.43
N PRO A 283 9.24 27.38 -16.89
CA PRO A 283 10.18 26.52 -16.17
C PRO A 283 10.56 27.04 -14.77
N PHE A 284 10.52 28.35 -14.53
CA PHE A 284 10.78 28.92 -13.21
C PHE A 284 9.64 28.59 -12.24
N GLY A 285 8.39 28.76 -12.67
CA GLY A 285 7.22 28.32 -11.92
C GLY A 285 7.24 26.82 -11.63
N ALA A 286 7.56 25.99 -12.65
CA ALA A 286 7.68 24.56 -12.50
C ALA A 286 8.75 24.15 -11.46
N ALA A 287 9.89 24.85 -11.44
CA ALA A 287 10.95 24.63 -10.46
C ALA A 287 10.48 24.88 -9.02
N ILE A 288 9.78 25.99 -8.78
CA ILE A 288 9.24 26.33 -7.45
C ILE A 288 8.17 25.31 -7.04
N ILE A 289 7.28 24.94 -7.95
CA ILE A 289 6.23 23.95 -7.72
C ILE A 289 6.85 22.63 -7.24
N GLY A 290 7.90 22.18 -7.92
CA GLY A 290 8.62 20.95 -7.57
C GLY A 290 9.31 21.04 -6.20
N ILE A 291 10.06 22.09 -5.93
CA ILE A 291 10.75 22.28 -4.64
C ILE A 291 9.75 22.24 -3.49
N VAL A 292 8.66 22.99 -3.59
CA VAL A 292 7.61 23.02 -2.55
C VAL A 292 6.96 21.65 -2.40
N ALA A 293 6.71 20.93 -3.49
CA ALA A 293 6.13 19.60 -3.44
C ALA A 293 7.01 18.59 -2.67
N GLY A 294 8.32 18.61 -2.91
CA GLY A 294 9.25 17.75 -2.18
C GLY A 294 9.28 18.03 -0.67
N VAL A 295 9.29 19.32 -0.30
CA VAL A 295 9.21 19.75 1.11
C VAL A 295 7.86 19.35 1.72
N LEU A 296 6.77 19.65 1.05
CA LEU A 296 5.41 19.35 1.50
C LEU A 296 5.19 17.85 1.71
N CYS A 297 5.74 17.01 0.84
CA CYS A 297 5.66 15.56 0.97
C CYS A 297 6.20 15.06 2.31
N ILE A 298 7.40 15.49 2.71
CA ILE A 298 8.03 15.09 3.99
C ILE A 298 7.16 15.51 5.18
N PHE A 299 6.80 16.78 5.24
CA PHE A 299 6.03 17.31 6.37
C PHE A 299 4.61 16.73 6.44
N SER A 300 3.99 16.43 5.32
CA SER A 300 2.66 15.80 5.30
C SER A 300 2.71 14.35 5.77
N VAL A 301 3.73 13.57 5.40
CA VAL A 301 3.91 12.21 5.95
C VAL A 301 4.01 12.26 7.48
N GLU A 302 4.84 13.16 8.01
CA GLU A 302 4.96 13.32 9.46
C GLU A 302 3.66 13.79 10.13
N PHE A 303 2.93 14.69 9.47
CA PHE A 303 1.64 15.17 9.98
C PHE A 303 0.62 14.03 10.06
N PHE A 304 0.45 13.23 9.00
CA PHE A 304 -0.49 12.12 9.01
C PHE A 304 -0.10 11.05 10.02
N ASP A 305 1.17 10.70 10.12
CA ASP A 305 1.65 9.70 11.07
C ASP A 305 1.55 10.17 12.53
N ASN A 306 1.97 11.40 12.84
CA ASN A 306 2.16 11.82 14.21
C ASN A 306 1.01 12.68 14.78
N VAL A 307 0.30 13.45 13.94
CA VAL A 307 -0.76 14.37 14.36
C VAL A 307 -2.14 13.81 14.03
N ALA A 308 -2.41 13.56 12.76
CA ALA A 308 -3.71 13.06 12.31
C ALA A 308 -3.96 11.58 12.69
N LYS A 309 -2.89 10.82 12.98
CA LYS A 309 -2.94 9.38 13.30
C LYS A 309 -3.61 8.55 12.20
N ILE A 310 -3.36 8.91 10.96
CA ILE A 310 -3.82 8.18 9.77
C ILE A 310 -2.62 7.38 9.25
N ASP A 311 -2.73 6.05 9.29
CA ASP A 311 -1.70 5.15 8.80
C ASP A 311 -1.79 4.99 7.28
N ASP A 312 -0.81 5.55 6.59
CA ASP A 312 -0.66 5.47 5.14
C ASP A 312 0.64 4.70 4.79
N PRO A 313 0.54 3.41 4.49
CA PRO A 313 1.71 2.54 4.28
C PRO A 313 2.70 3.01 3.23
N VAL A 314 2.21 3.65 2.18
CA VAL A 314 3.02 4.01 1.00
C VAL A 314 3.21 5.53 0.81
N GLY A 315 2.54 6.33 1.63
CA GLY A 315 2.56 7.79 1.51
C GLY A 315 1.63 8.36 0.42
N ALA A 316 0.63 7.59 -0.01
CA ALA A 316 -0.30 8.00 -1.07
C ALA A 316 -1.07 9.29 -0.74
N VAL A 317 -1.48 9.48 0.52
CA VAL A 317 -2.17 10.70 0.96
C VAL A 317 -1.26 11.92 0.81
N SER A 318 -0.01 11.80 1.23
CA SER A 318 0.97 12.89 1.14
C SER A 318 1.34 13.20 -0.30
N VAL A 319 1.52 12.18 -1.14
CA VAL A 319 1.87 12.34 -2.55
C VAL A 319 0.67 12.87 -3.35
N HIS A 320 -0.51 12.29 -3.22
CA HIS A 320 -1.62 12.57 -4.13
C HIS A 320 -2.63 13.57 -3.58
N CYS A 321 -3.00 13.51 -2.30
CA CYS A 321 -3.94 14.46 -1.71
C CYS A 321 -3.29 15.83 -1.52
N MET A 322 -2.19 15.88 -0.76
CA MET A 322 -1.56 17.16 -0.42
C MET A 322 -0.90 17.81 -1.63
N ASN A 323 -0.18 17.05 -2.45
CA ASN A 323 0.48 17.61 -3.62
C ASN A 323 -0.47 17.78 -4.82
N GLY A 324 -1.58 17.05 -4.90
CA GLY A 324 -2.66 17.34 -5.85
C GLY A 324 -3.33 18.70 -5.56
N ALA A 325 -3.63 18.96 -4.29
CA ALA A 325 -4.11 20.27 -3.85
C ALA A 325 -3.09 21.38 -4.11
N TRP A 326 -1.81 21.15 -3.76
CA TRP A 326 -0.75 22.12 -4.02
C TRP A 326 -0.60 22.43 -5.50
N GLY A 327 -0.57 21.42 -6.38
CA GLY A 327 -0.45 21.63 -7.82
C GLY A 327 -1.59 22.47 -8.40
N THR A 328 -2.80 22.24 -7.93
CA THR A 328 -3.97 23.02 -8.34
C THR A 328 -3.91 24.45 -7.83
N ILE A 329 -3.48 24.68 -6.58
CA ILE A 329 -3.23 26.03 -6.04
C ILE A 329 -2.15 26.74 -6.86
N ALA A 330 -1.11 26.01 -7.22
CA ALA A 330 0.05 26.52 -7.95
C ALA A 330 -0.33 27.09 -9.34
N VAL A 331 -1.34 26.54 -9.99
CA VAL A 331 -1.91 27.17 -11.22
C VAL A 331 -2.39 28.60 -10.95
N GLY A 332 -3.11 28.81 -9.85
CA GLY A 332 -3.58 30.13 -9.46
C GLY A 332 -2.47 31.11 -9.12
N LEU A 333 -1.31 30.59 -8.71
CA LEU A 333 -0.12 31.39 -8.34
C LEU A 333 0.80 31.64 -9.53
N PHE A 334 1.13 30.60 -10.30
CA PHE A 334 2.24 30.59 -11.26
C PHE A 334 1.83 30.51 -12.73
N ALA A 335 0.54 30.43 -13.07
CA ALA A 335 0.14 30.51 -14.49
C ALA A 335 0.64 31.81 -15.09
N THR A 336 1.31 31.74 -16.24
CA THR A 336 1.85 32.92 -16.96
C THR A 336 0.77 33.89 -17.36
N GLU A 337 -0.44 33.39 -17.62
CA GLU A 337 -1.63 34.19 -17.87
C GLU A 337 -2.63 34.08 -16.70
N GLY A 338 -2.86 35.17 -16.01
CA GLY A 338 -3.84 35.25 -14.93
C GLY A 338 -3.37 34.71 -13.56
N GLY A 339 -2.13 34.22 -13.42
CA GLY A 339 -1.54 33.83 -12.16
C GLY A 339 -1.20 35.03 -11.27
N LEU A 340 -1.32 34.84 -9.96
CA LEU A 340 -1.09 35.90 -8.96
C LEU A 340 0.29 36.53 -9.10
N PHE A 341 1.34 35.73 -9.23
CA PHE A 341 2.72 36.20 -9.32
C PHE A 341 3.08 36.78 -10.69
N TYR A 342 2.23 36.61 -11.69
CA TYR A 342 2.36 37.18 -13.03
C TYR A 342 1.40 38.38 -13.26
N GLY A 343 0.85 38.94 -12.18
CA GLY A 343 0.04 40.15 -12.21
C GLY A 343 -1.44 39.92 -12.51
N GLY A 344 -1.93 38.68 -12.55
CA GLY A 344 -3.32 38.32 -12.84
C GLY A 344 -4.30 38.51 -11.67
N GLY A 345 -3.81 38.92 -10.48
CA GLY A 345 -4.66 39.10 -9.30
C GLY A 345 -5.14 37.77 -8.69
N PHE A 346 -6.17 37.85 -7.86
CA PHE A 346 -6.66 36.69 -7.09
C PHE A 346 -7.75 35.86 -7.79
N ALA A 347 -8.23 36.26 -8.96
CA ALA A 347 -9.40 35.64 -9.60
C ALA A 347 -9.13 34.14 -9.92
N LYS A 348 -8.04 33.85 -10.63
CA LYS A 348 -7.67 32.47 -10.97
C LYS A 348 -7.41 31.64 -9.71
N LEU A 349 -6.69 32.18 -8.73
CA LEU A 349 -6.45 31.50 -7.46
C LEU A 349 -7.76 31.18 -6.72
N GLY A 350 -8.71 32.12 -6.70
CA GLY A 350 -10.02 31.90 -6.09
C GLY A 350 -10.80 30.76 -6.75
N ILE A 351 -10.76 30.67 -8.09
CA ILE A 351 -11.41 29.59 -8.85
C ILE A 351 -10.74 28.24 -8.53
N GLN A 352 -9.41 28.18 -8.48
CA GLN A 352 -8.67 26.96 -8.16
C GLN A 352 -8.99 26.47 -6.72
N LEU A 353 -9.06 27.38 -5.76
CA LEU A 353 -9.45 27.04 -4.39
C LEU A 353 -10.91 26.55 -4.32
N LEU A 354 -11.82 27.20 -5.04
CA LEU A 354 -13.22 26.76 -5.11
C LEU A 354 -13.32 25.34 -5.68
N GLY A 355 -12.56 25.04 -6.74
CA GLY A 355 -12.52 23.71 -7.34
C GLY A 355 -12.04 22.65 -6.36
N ILE A 356 -10.93 22.89 -5.66
CA ILE A 356 -10.39 21.96 -4.64
C ILE A 356 -11.44 21.68 -3.56
N VAL A 357 -12.05 22.71 -2.98
CA VAL A 357 -13.05 22.57 -1.92
C VAL A 357 -14.27 21.79 -2.42
N SER A 358 -14.73 22.09 -3.63
CA SER A 358 -15.92 21.45 -4.20
C SER A 358 -15.67 19.96 -4.52
N VAL A 359 -14.52 19.64 -5.12
CA VAL A 359 -14.13 18.24 -5.39
C VAL A 359 -13.91 17.49 -4.09
N ALA A 360 -13.23 18.10 -3.09
CA ALA A 360 -13.08 17.48 -1.77
C ALA A 360 -14.44 17.17 -1.12
N ALA A 361 -15.37 18.12 -1.13
CA ALA A 361 -16.70 17.93 -0.55
C ALA A 361 -17.47 16.80 -1.25
N TRP A 362 -17.42 16.75 -2.58
CA TRP A 362 -18.02 15.68 -3.38
C TRP A 362 -17.44 14.31 -3.05
N VAL A 363 -16.11 14.19 -3.08
CA VAL A 363 -15.42 12.92 -2.85
C VAL A 363 -15.63 12.45 -1.40
N LEU A 364 -15.50 13.34 -0.41
CA LEU A 364 -15.72 13.00 0.99
C LEU A 364 -17.16 12.52 1.24
N ALA A 365 -18.16 13.22 0.72
CA ALA A 365 -19.56 12.86 0.93
C ALA A 365 -19.90 11.51 0.28
N THR A 366 -19.53 11.33 -0.99
CA THR A 366 -19.86 10.10 -1.73
C THR A 366 -19.07 8.90 -1.22
N MET A 367 -17.77 9.04 -1.00
CA MET A 367 -16.94 7.93 -0.52
C MET A 367 -17.23 7.56 0.94
N PHE A 368 -17.60 8.53 1.79
CA PHE A 368 -18.07 8.22 3.14
C PHE A 368 -19.30 7.32 3.12
N ILE A 369 -20.25 7.58 2.23
CA ILE A 369 -21.43 6.73 2.05
C ILE A 369 -21.02 5.35 1.55
N ILE A 370 -20.20 5.29 0.48
CA ILE A 370 -19.75 4.04 -0.16
C ILE A 370 -18.98 3.17 0.85
N PHE A 371 -17.97 3.72 1.52
CA PHE A 371 -17.22 2.98 2.54
C PHE A 371 -18.08 2.55 3.73
N THR A 372 -19.07 3.36 4.13
CA THR A 372 -19.99 3.00 5.20
C THR A 372 -20.88 1.83 4.80
N VAL A 373 -21.40 1.83 3.57
CA VAL A 373 -22.19 0.71 3.03
C VAL A 373 -21.34 -0.55 2.97
N ILE A 374 -20.15 -0.49 2.41
CA ILE A 374 -19.21 -1.62 2.34
C ILE A 374 -18.89 -2.14 3.75
N LYS A 375 -18.58 -1.25 4.70
CA LYS A 375 -18.25 -1.60 6.08
C LYS A 375 -19.41 -2.33 6.78
N LYS A 376 -20.66 -1.93 6.50
CA LYS A 376 -21.86 -2.52 7.14
C LYS A 376 -22.36 -3.80 6.45
N THR A 377 -21.97 -4.06 5.20
CA THR A 377 -22.45 -5.22 4.43
C THR A 377 -21.40 -6.33 4.39
N ILE A 378 -20.32 -6.15 3.63
CA ILE A 378 -19.28 -7.15 3.44
C ILE A 378 -18.08 -6.99 4.37
N GLY A 379 -18.00 -5.86 5.09
CA GLY A 379 -16.87 -5.49 5.92
C GLY A 379 -15.76 -4.81 5.11
N LEU A 380 -15.12 -3.79 5.68
CA LEU A 380 -14.06 -3.03 5.02
C LEU A 380 -12.68 -3.58 5.38
N ARG A 381 -12.48 -4.00 6.64
CA ARG A 381 -11.20 -4.49 7.19
C ARG A 381 -11.24 -5.99 7.38
N VAL A 382 -10.11 -6.63 7.18
CA VAL A 382 -9.86 -8.04 7.52
C VAL A 382 -9.84 -8.22 9.04
N SER A 383 -9.92 -9.47 9.51
CA SER A 383 -9.76 -9.78 10.93
C SER A 383 -8.30 -9.56 11.38
N GLU A 384 -8.10 -9.43 12.69
CA GLU A 384 -6.77 -9.28 13.28
C GLU A 384 -5.82 -10.44 12.92
N LYS A 385 -6.34 -11.66 12.94
CA LYS A 385 -5.59 -12.86 12.55
C LYS A 385 -5.13 -12.79 11.10
N GLU A 386 -6.02 -12.44 10.18
CA GLU A 386 -5.70 -12.32 8.75
C GLU A 386 -4.65 -11.23 8.50
N GLU A 387 -4.73 -10.09 9.20
CA GLU A 387 -3.74 -9.02 9.11
C GLU A 387 -2.37 -9.45 9.65
N ILE A 388 -2.33 -10.23 10.74
CA ILE A 388 -1.10 -10.76 11.33
C ILE A 388 -0.47 -11.81 10.42
N ASP A 389 -1.25 -12.76 9.94
CA ASP A 389 -0.75 -13.86 9.09
C ASP A 389 -0.34 -13.37 7.69
N GLY A 390 -1.05 -12.37 7.15
CA GLY A 390 -0.84 -11.78 5.82
C GLY A 390 -1.97 -12.09 4.85
N LEU A 391 -2.25 -11.12 3.97
CA LEU A 391 -3.38 -11.18 3.05
C LEU A 391 -3.13 -12.11 1.85
N ASP A 392 -1.87 -12.37 1.51
CA ASP A 392 -1.53 -13.32 0.45
C ASP A 392 -2.10 -14.70 0.77
N TYR A 393 -1.97 -15.12 2.02
CA TYR A 393 -2.48 -16.42 2.45
C TYR A 393 -4.01 -16.44 2.56
N HIS A 394 -4.59 -15.48 3.28
CA HIS A 394 -6.01 -15.52 3.60
C HIS A 394 -6.94 -15.11 2.46
N GLU A 395 -6.52 -14.14 1.65
CA GLU A 395 -7.37 -13.63 0.56
C GLU A 395 -7.11 -14.35 -0.76
N HIS A 396 -5.93 -14.98 -0.94
CA HIS A 396 -5.53 -15.57 -2.23
C HIS A 396 -5.02 -17.01 -2.13
N GLY A 397 -4.92 -17.60 -0.93
CA GLY A 397 -4.35 -18.94 -0.75
C GLY A 397 -2.87 -19.04 -1.13
N LEU A 398 -2.16 -17.91 -1.17
CA LEU A 398 -0.78 -17.83 -1.60
C LEU A 398 0.15 -17.84 -0.38
N ALA A 399 0.92 -18.90 -0.20
CA ALA A 399 1.85 -19.02 0.93
C ALA A 399 2.93 -17.93 0.92
N SER A 400 3.41 -17.55 -0.25
CA SER A 400 4.34 -16.44 -0.45
C SER A 400 4.36 -16.04 -1.93
N ALA A 401 4.47 -14.74 -2.22
CA ALA A 401 4.76 -14.24 -3.55
C ALA A 401 6.23 -14.52 -3.97
N TYR A 402 7.09 -14.91 -3.04
CA TYR A 402 8.51 -15.14 -3.25
C TYR A 402 8.88 -16.60 -2.96
N ALA A 403 9.20 -17.36 -3.99
CA ALA A 403 9.68 -18.74 -3.82
C ALA A 403 11.08 -18.75 -3.18
N GLY A 404 11.27 -19.56 -2.13
CA GLY A 404 12.56 -19.80 -1.49
C GLY A 404 13.05 -18.70 -0.55
N PHE A 405 12.26 -17.66 -0.27
CA PHE A 405 12.59 -16.61 0.69
C PHE A 405 11.80 -16.76 1.99
N ALA A 406 12.50 -16.62 3.13
CA ALA A 406 11.86 -16.50 4.42
C ALA A 406 11.36 -15.06 4.64
N ILE A 407 10.11 -14.90 5.05
CA ILE A 407 9.54 -13.60 5.40
C ILE A 407 9.83 -13.34 6.88
N ASN A 408 10.66 -12.35 7.17
CA ASN A 408 10.91 -11.89 8.54
C ASN A 408 10.15 -10.57 8.75
N ASP A 409 9.19 -10.55 9.66
CA ASP A 409 8.41 -9.36 10.00
C ASP A 409 8.70 -8.92 11.44
N PRO A 410 9.59 -7.93 11.64
CA PRO A 410 9.94 -7.44 12.96
C PRO A 410 8.86 -6.59 13.63
N THR A 411 7.79 -6.25 12.91
CA THR A 411 6.75 -5.31 13.37
C THR A 411 6.05 -5.78 14.64
N TYR A 412 5.95 -7.09 14.83
CA TYR A 412 5.28 -7.69 15.99
C TYR A 412 6.21 -7.95 17.17
N ALA A 413 7.50 -7.66 17.02
CA ALA A 413 8.50 -7.90 18.08
C ALA A 413 8.20 -7.13 19.39
N GLU A 414 7.40 -6.09 19.32
CA GLU A 414 7.05 -5.25 20.46
C GLU A 414 5.53 -5.14 20.69
N LEU A 415 4.72 -5.97 20.04
CA LEU A 415 3.33 -6.09 20.42
C LEU A 415 3.28 -6.75 21.80
N ASP A 416 3.01 -5.94 22.82
CA ASP A 416 2.41 -6.45 24.02
C ASP A 416 1.07 -7.06 23.59
N VAL A 417 1.05 -8.38 23.41
CA VAL A 417 -0.20 -9.12 23.26
C VAL A 417 -0.97 -8.85 24.54
N ASN A 418 -2.00 -8.00 24.41
CA ASN A 418 -2.83 -7.65 25.55
C ASN A 418 -3.38 -8.94 26.19
N GLU A 419 -3.27 -9.01 27.50
CA GLU A 419 -3.96 -9.97 28.36
C GLU A 419 -5.50 -10.00 28.20
N ASN A 420 -6.05 -9.21 27.25
CA ASN A 420 -7.48 -9.04 26.99
C ASN A 420 -7.93 -9.40 25.57
N THR A 421 -7.16 -10.11 24.77
CA THR A 421 -7.80 -10.96 23.77
C THR A 421 -8.35 -12.14 24.55
N ASP A 422 -9.63 -12.12 24.74
CA ASP A 422 -10.49 -13.24 25.17
C ASP A 422 -10.40 -14.35 24.08
N LEU A 423 -9.23 -14.93 23.94
CA LEU A 423 -9.02 -16.23 23.35
C LEU A 423 -9.58 -17.14 24.42
N GLY A 424 -10.90 -17.41 24.33
CA GLY A 424 -11.63 -18.17 25.30
C GLY A 424 -10.75 -19.29 25.81
N GLU A 425 -10.58 -19.38 27.13
CA GLU A 425 -10.05 -20.55 27.80
C GLU A 425 -10.91 -21.73 27.33
N ASP A 426 -10.52 -22.35 26.23
CA ASP A 426 -11.09 -23.61 25.80
C ASP A 426 -10.58 -24.64 26.82
N ASP A 427 -11.32 -24.73 27.89
CA ASP A 427 -11.16 -25.74 28.94
C ASP A 427 -11.12 -27.14 28.29
N ILE A 428 -10.01 -27.86 28.46
CA ILE A 428 -9.84 -29.23 27.98
C ILE A 428 -11.06 -30.12 28.32
N THR A 429 -11.76 -29.82 29.42
CA THR A 429 -12.97 -30.52 29.82
C THR A 429 -14.16 -30.33 28.90
N LYS A 430 -14.10 -29.35 27.97
CA LYS A 430 -15.14 -29.05 26.98
C LYS A 430 -14.82 -29.54 25.57
N ALA A 431 -13.71 -30.23 25.36
CA ALA A 431 -13.35 -30.77 24.06
C ALA A 431 -14.34 -31.89 23.64
N SER A 432 -14.73 -31.92 22.36
CA SER A 432 -15.63 -32.95 21.85
C SER A 432 -15.01 -34.36 21.99
N PRO A 433 -15.83 -35.41 22.17
CA PRO A 433 -15.35 -36.78 22.27
C PRO A 433 -14.43 -37.19 21.11
N GLU A 434 -14.63 -36.66 19.93
CA GLU A 434 -13.78 -36.90 18.75
C GLU A 434 -12.40 -36.25 18.90
N LYS A 435 -12.31 -35.06 19.48
CA LYS A 435 -11.03 -34.38 19.76
C LYS A 435 -10.26 -35.11 20.88
N ILE A 436 -10.98 -35.60 21.89
CA ILE A 436 -10.38 -36.36 22.99
C ILE A 436 -9.88 -37.74 22.50
N SER A 437 -10.60 -38.40 21.59
CA SER A 437 -10.19 -39.69 21.03
C SER A 437 -9.01 -39.57 20.06
N ALA A 438 -8.85 -38.40 19.42
CA ALA A 438 -7.69 -38.13 18.55
C ALA A 438 -6.45 -37.67 19.33
N ALA A 439 -6.57 -37.36 20.60
CA ALA A 439 -5.45 -36.99 21.45
C ALA A 439 -4.59 -38.20 21.76
N VAL A 440 -3.34 -38.19 21.31
CA VAL A 440 -2.36 -39.25 21.66
C VAL A 440 -1.98 -39.05 23.11
N LYS A 441 -2.16 -40.10 23.91
CA LYS A 441 -1.77 -40.13 25.33
C LYS A 441 -0.26 -39.90 25.45
N VAL A 442 0.16 -38.82 26.08
CA VAL A 442 1.57 -38.55 26.36
C VAL A 442 2.03 -39.59 27.40
N VAL A 443 2.92 -40.48 27.00
CA VAL A 443 3.62 -41.38 27.94
C VAL A 443 4.72 -40.53 28.58
N LYS A 444 4.76 -40.46 29.90
CA LYS A 444 5.81 -39.77 30.66
C LYS A 444 7.20 -40.30 30.28
N ASP A 445 8.11 -39.36 30.08
CA ASP A 445 9.47 -39.56 29.62
C ASP A 445 10.24 -40.71 30.28
N THR A 446 11.00 -41.41 29.43
CA THR A 446 12.16 -42.14 29.89
C THR A 446 13.32 -41.13 30.03
N PRO A 447 13.91 -40.91 31.19
CA PRO A 447 15.06 -40.01 31.34
C PRO A 447 16.18 -40.43 30.37
N LEU A 448 16.85 -39.46 29.76
CA LEU A 448 18.09 -39.72 29.01
C LEU A 448 19.09 -40.42 29.93
N PRO A 449 19.85 -41.45 29.46
CA PRO A 449 20.91 -42.06 30.24
C PRO A 449 21.88 -40.97 30.74
N ALA A 450 22.18 -40.98 32.05
CA ALA A 450 23.01 -39.96 32.69
C ALA A 450 24.41 -39.80 32.07
N GLU A 451 24.91 -40.81 31.39
CA GLU A 451 26.21 -40.82 30.71
C GLU A 451 26.23 -39.99 29.41
N LEU A 452 25.07 -39.60 28.88
CA LEU A 452 24.95 -38.79 27.65
C LEU A 452 24.52 -37.36 27.93
N ASP A 453 24.23 -36.99 29.17
CA ASP A 453 23.76 -35.63 29.52
C ASP A 453 24.96 -34.69 29.76
N SER A 454 25.18 -33.77 28.82
CA SER A 454 26.22 -32.75 28.94
C SER A 454 25.84 -31.60 29.89
N GLY A 455 24.63 -31.58 30.41
CA GLY A 455 24.08 -30.46 31.15
C GLY A 455 23.76 -29.23 30.27
N MET A 456 23.98 -29.35 28.97
CA MET A 456 23.64 -28.30 27.98
C MET A 456 22.61 -28.87 27.00
N HIS A 457 21.48 -28.17 26.85
CA HIS A 457 20.39 -28.62 26.00
C HIS A 457 19.98 -27.57 25.00
N LYS A 458 19.76 -27.99 23.75
CA LYS A 458 19.09 -27.19 22.74
C LYS A 458 17.61 -27.54 22.72
N VAL A 459 16.77 -26.56 22.99
CA VAL A 459 15.32 -26.69 22.88
C VAL A 459 14.90 -26.05 21.56
N SER A 460 14.32 -26.82 20.66
CA SER A 460 13.82 -26.38 19.35
C SER A 460 12.30 -26.43 19.37
N ILE A 461 11.67 -25.30 19.18
CA ILE A 461 10.22 -25.09 19.27
C ILE A 461 9.68 -24.71 17.91
N ILE A 462 8.80 -25.52 17.34
CA ILE A 462 8.10 -25.17 16.09
C ILE A 462 6.72 -24.64 16.46
N VAL A 463 6.43 -23.41 16.06
CA VAL A 463 5.23 -22.67 16.47
C VAL A 463 4.57 -21.98 15.28
N GLN A 464 3.29 -21.64 15.39
CA GLN A 464 2.58 -20.79 14.44
C GLN A 464 3.15 -19.36 14.48
N LEU A 465 3.24 -18.69 13.33
CA LEU A 465 3.75 -17.32 13.24
C LEU A 465 3.02 -16.36 14.20
N ALA A 466 1.71 -16.47 14.29
CA ALA A 466 0.87 -15.64 15.16
C ALA A 466 1.17 -15.78 16.68
N LYS A 467 1.80 -16.90 17.10
CA LYS A 467 2.14 -17.17 18.51
C LYS A 467 3.63 -16.92 18.83
N PHE A 468 4.42 -16.53 17.84
CA PHE A 468 5.86 -16.36 18.01
C PHE A 468 6.21 -15.31 19.07
N GLU A 469 5.58 -14.14 19.02
CA GLU A 469 5.87 -13.04 19.96
C GLU A 469 5.46 -13.38 21.39
N THR A 470 4.33 -14.09 21.56
CA THR A 470 3.91 -14.60 22.87
C THR A 470 4.97 -15.56 23.44
N LEU A 471 5.46 -16.47 22.62
CA LEU A 471 6.53 -17.40 23.02
C LEU A 471 7.82 -16.66 23.37
N LYS A 472 8.25 -15.73 22.52
CA LYS A 472 9.47 -14.94 22.71
C LYS A 472 9.45 -14.16 24.02
N LYS A 473 8.32 -13.47 24.32
CA LYS A 473 8.14 -12.77 25.58
C LYS A 473 8.24 -13.73 26.77
N ALA A 474 7.51 -14.84 26.73
CA ALA A 474 7.50 -15.82 27.81
C ALA A 474 8.89 -16.44 28.07
N LEU A 475 9.66 -16.72 27.02
CA LEU A 475 11.03 -17.22 27.15
C LEU A 475 11.98 -16.17 27.73
N ASN A 476 11.87 -14.90 27.30
CA ASN A 476 12.65 -13.79 27.85
C ASN A 476 12.35 -13.58 29.34
N ASP A 477 11.08 -13.62 29.73
CA ASP A 477 10.65 -13.49 31.14
C ASP A 477 11.16 -14.65 32.00
N THR A 478 11.50 -15.80 31.40
CA THR A 478 12.09 -16.95 32.06
C THR A 478 13.61 -16.83 32.23
N GLY A 479 14.24 -15.82 31.59
CA GLY A 479 15.67 -15.55 31.64
C GLY A 479 16.46 -16.06 30.42
N VAL A 480 15.78 -16.43 29.34
CA VAL A 480 16.44 -16.76 28.06
C VAL A 480 16.88 -15.47 27.38
N THR A 481 18.19 -15.29 27.22
CA THR A 481 18.79 -14.07 26.63
C THR A 481 19.12 -14.20 25.14
N GLY A 482 19.32 -15.43 24.67
CA GLY A 482 19.68 -15.72 23.27
C GLY A 482 18.76 -16.76 22.65
N MET A 483 18.22 -16.44 21.47
CA MET A 483 17.44 -17.38 20.67
C MET A 483 17.75 -17.23 19.18
N THR A 484 17.74 -18.36 18.47
CA THR A 484 17.84 -18.38 17.01
C THR A 484 16.45 -18.62 16.45
N VAL A 485 16.02 -17.77 15.53
CA VAL A 485 14.69 -17.82 14.93
C VAL A 485 14.81 -18.09 13.44
N THR A 486 14.13 -19.13 12.96
CA THR A 486 14.10 -19.50 11.54
C THR A 486 12.67 -19.70 11.11
N GLN A 487 12.30 -19.06 10.03
CA GLN A 487 11.01 -19.32 9.40
C GLN A 487 11.07 -20.66 8.65
N VAL A 488 10.08 -21.50 8.86
CA VAL A 488 10.03 -22.85 8.28
C VAL A 488 8.64 -23.13 7.72
N MET A 489 8.58 -24.05 6.78
CA MET A 489 7.32 -24.57 6.28
C MET A 489 7.04 -25.93 6.93
N GLY A 490 5.88 -26.10 7.53
CA GLY A 490 5.48 -27.31 8.22
C GLY A 490 4.35 -28.04 7.51
N CYS A 491 4.48 -29.38 7.40
CA CYS A 491 3.43 -30.28 6.95
C CYS A 491 2.94 -31.11 8.13
N GLY A 492 1.64 -31.30 8.29
CA GLY A 492 1.06 -32.11 9.37
C GLY A 492 -0.43 -32.38 9.17
N LEU A 493 -1.09 -32.89 10.22
CA LEU A 493 -2.54 -33.17 10.22
C LEU A 493 -3.43 -31.92 10.02
N GLN A 494 -2.90 -30.73 10.23
CA GLN A 494 -3.51 -29.50 9.72
C GLN A 494 -3.41 -29.51 8.19
N LYS A 495 -4.43 -30.07 7.54
CA LYS A 495 -4.60 -29.84 6.11
C LYS A 495 -5.04 -28.40 5.94
N GLY A 496 -4.32 -27.60 5.15
CA GLY A 496 -4.84 -26.36 4.61
C GLY A 496 -6.19 -26.63 3.95
N SER A 497 -7.13 -25.70 4.05
CA SER A 497 -8.38 -25.79 3.31
C SER A 497 -8.04 -25.97 1.83
N GLY A 498 -8.65 -26.91 1.13
CA GLY A 498 -8.33 -27.33 -0.24
C GLY A 498 -8.16 -26.14 -1.17
N GLU A 499 -6.94 -25.74 -1.37
CA GLU A 499 -6.54 -24.59 -2.19
C GLU A 499 -6.55 -25.03 -3.66
N LYS A 500 -7.10 -24.17 -4.53
CA LYS A 500 -7.06 -24.40 -5.98
C LYS A 500 -6.12 -23.38 -6.61
N TYR A 501 -5.03 -23.87 -7.20
CA TYR A 501 -4.19 -23.07 -8.08
C TYR A 501 -4.55 -23.40 -9.53
N ARG A 502 -5.00 -22.40 -10.31
CA ARG A 502 -5.45 -22.54 -11.71
C ARG A 502 -6.53 -23.62 -11.91
N GLY A 503 -7.41 -23.80 -10.90
CA GLY A 503 -8.49 -24.78 -10.94
C GLY A 503 -8.09 -26.23 -10.58
N ALA A 504 -6.81 -26.51 -10.40
CA ALA A 504 -6.31 -27.78 -9.85
C ALA A 504 -6.22 -27.67 -8.32
N GLU A 505 -6.65 -28.71 -7.60
CA GLU A 505 -6.42 -28.81 -6.17
C GLU A 505 -4.90 -28.83 -5.93
N VAL A 506 -4.41 -27.83 -5.19
CA VAL A 506 -3.07 -27.85 -4.66
C VAL A 506 -3.17 -28.56 -3.32
N ASP A 507 -2.47 -29.68 -3.20
CA ASP A 507 -2.16 -30.23 -1.90
C ASP A 507 -1.25 -29.21 -1.18
N ALA A 508 -1.83 -28.16 -0.59
CA ALA A 508 -1.14 -27.21 0.26
C ALA A 508 -0.76 -27.91 1.55
N THR A 509 0.28 -28.71 1.45
CA THR A 509 0.78 -29.54 2.52
C THR A 509 1.70 -28.78 3.47
N LEU A 510 2.10 -27.55 3.08
CA LEU A 510 3.08 -26.75 3.81
C LEU A 510 2.46 -25.46 4.35
N LEU A 511 2.43 -25.32 5.67
CA LEU A 511 1.98 -24.11 6.37
C LEU A 511 3.18 -23.33 6.91
N PRO A 512 3.17 -21.97 6.87
CA PRO A 512 4.23 -21.17 7.47
C PRO A 512 4.27 -21.36 8.99
N LYS A 513 5.46 -21.67 9.50
CA LYS A 513 5.75 -21.87 10.92
C LYS A 513 7.04 -21.13 11.27
N VAL A 514 7.27 -20.93 12.56
CA VAL A 514 8.54 -20.41 13.09
C VAL A 514 9.20 -21.49 13.92
N LYS A 515 10.48 -21.70 13.68
CA LYS A 515 11.33 -22.54 14.53
C LYS A 515 12.17 -21.64 15.42
N VAL A 516 11.98 -21.75 16.72
CA VAL A 516 12.75 -21.05 17.76
C VAL A 516 13.70 -22.04 18.40
N GLU A 517 14.97 -21.74 18.42
CA GLU A 517 16.00 -22.58 19.02
C GLU A 517 16.71 -21.81 20.14
N VAL A 518 16.75 -22.37 21.32
CA VAL A 518 17.48 -21.84 22.48
C VAL A 518 18.42 -22.89 23.03
N VAL A 519 19.59 -22.47 23.47
CA VAL A 519 20.53 -23.36 24.16
C VAL A 519 20.58 -22.92 25.62
N VAL A 520 20.27 -23.84 26.51
CA VAL A 520 20.18 -23.60 27.96
C VAL A 520 21.06 -24.56 28.76
N SER A 521 21.57 -24.07 29.88
CA SER A 521 22.34 -24.88 30.84
C SER A 521 21.96 -24.59 32.30
N LYS A 522 21.74 -23.32 32.65
CA LYS A 522 21.32 -22.89 34.00
C LYS A 522 19.80 -22.97 34.18
N ILE A 523 19.05 -22.74 33.12
CA ILE A 523 17.61 -22.81 33.18
C ILE A 523 17.21 -24.26 32.96
N PRO A 524 16.45 -24.88 33.88
CA PRO A 524 15.98 -26.25 33.70
C PRO A 524 15.15 -26.39 32.43
N VAL A 525 15.41 -27.44 31.66
CA VAL A 525 14.69 -27.71 30.40
C VAL A 525 13.19 -27.81 30.62
N ASP A 526 12.75 -28.46 31.70
CA ASP A 526 11.33 -28.58 32.05
C ASP A 526 10.66 -27.23 32.24
N LYS A 527 11.38 -26.24 32.80
CA LYS A 527 10.87 -24.87 32.93
C LYS A 527 10.65 -24.21 31.57
N ILE A 528 11.55 -24.45 30.60
CA ILE A 528 11.38 -23.95 29.23
C ILE A 528 10.19 -24.62 28.53
N ILE A 529 10.05 -25.93 28.68
CA ILE A 529 8.95 -26.73 28.15
C ILE A 529 7.62 -26.24 28.71
N ASP A 530 7.51 -26.07 30.02
CA ASP A 530 6.31 -25.61 30.70
C ASP A 530 5.93 -24.19 30.26
N THR A 531 6.92 -23.29 30.19
CA THR A 531 6.71 -21.92 29.75
C THR A 531 6.23 -21.87 28.30
N ALA A 532 6.89 -22.60 27.41
CA ALA A 532 6.52 -22.67 26.02
C ALA A 532 5.13 -23.29 25.81
N THR A 533 4.84 -24.36 26.53
CA THR A 533 3.54 -25.03 26.48
C THR A 533 2.41 -24.10 26.91
N LYS A 534 2.57 -23.38 28.03
CA LYS A 534 1.58 -22.43 28.52
C LYS A 534 1.37 -21.28 27.53
N ALA A 535 2.44 -20.76 26.92
CA ALA A 535 2.37 -19.67 25.97
C ALA A 535 1.72 -20.05 24.63
N LEU A 536 1.87 -21.31 24.21
CA LEU A 536 1.47 -21.78 22.89
C LEU A 536 0.14 -22.51 22.87
N TYR A 537 -0.31 -23.02 24.00
CA TYR A 537 -1.51 -23.85 24.10
C TYR A 537 -2.76 -23.12 23.64
N THR A 538 -3.50 -23.71 22.70
CA THR A 538 -4.81 -23.24 22.22
C THR A 538 -5.87 -24.33 22.28
N GLY A 539 -5.50 -25.57 22.63
CA GLY A 539 -6.39 -26.73 22.60
C GLY A 539 -6.72 -27.24 21.20
N HIS A 540 -6.09 -26.72 20.17
CA HIS A 540 -6.33 -27.11 18.78
C HIS A 540 -5.10 -27.77 18.15
N ILE A 541 -5.35 -28.65 17.17
CA ILE A 541 -4.29 -29.25 16.36
C ILE A 541 -3.50 -28.11 15.67
N GLY A 542 -2.19 -28.06 15.88
CA GLY A 542 -1.30 -27.08 15.26
C GLY A 542 -0.57 -26.16 16.23
N ASP A 543 -0.76 -26.31 17.55
CA ASP A 543 -0.07 -25.51 18.59
C ASP A 543 1.45 -25.58 18.53
N GLY A 544 1.99 -26.60 17.91
CA GLY A 544 3.43 -26.74 17.69
C GLY A 544 4.01 -28.02 18.25
N LYS A 545 5.34 -28.10 18.23
CA LYS A 545 6.12 -29.21 18.83
C LYS A 545 7.39 -28.67 19.44
N ILE A 546 7.81 -29.27 20.54
CA ILE A 546 9.05 -28.95 21.24
C ILE A 546 9.95 -30.17 21.14
N PHE A 547 11.20 -29.95 20.74
CA PHE A 547 12.24 -30.99 20.65
C PHE A 547 13.41 -30.58 21.52
N VAL A 548 13.93 -31.54 22.30
CA VAL A 548 15.09 -31.31 23.16
C VAL A 548 16.25 -32.17 22.65
N TYR A 549 17.40 -31.54 22.50
CA TYR A 549 18.64 -32.19 22.05
C TYR A 549 19.74 -31.95 23.06
N ASN A 550 20.55 -33.00 23.35
CA ASN A 550 21.79 -32.82 24.09
C ASN A 550 22.83 -32.10 23.20
N VAL A 551 23.51 -31.10 23.74
CA VAL A 551 24.54 -30.34 23.04
C VAL A 551 25.90 -30.80 23.51
N ALA A 552 26.63 -31.52 22.67
CA ALA A 552 27.92 -32.10 23.04
C ALA A 552 29.01 -31.03 23.28
N LYS A 553 28.94 -29.89 22.59
CA LYS A 553 29.93 -28.81 22.69
C LYS A 553 29.38 -27.48 22.19
N VAL A 554 29.75 -26.39 22.85
CA VAL A 554 29.52 -25.00 22.42
C VAL A 554 30.85 -24.26 22.42
N VAL A 555 31.07 -23.42 21.40
CA VAL A 555 32.26 -22.56 21.31
C VAL A 555 31.82 -21.14 20.97
N LYS A 556 32.24 -20.15 21.75
CA LYS A 556 32.00 -18.73 21.51
C LYS A 556 33.04 -18.20 20.53
N VAL A 557 32.63 -17.86 19.33
CA VAL A 557 33.53 -17.49 18.23
C VAL A 557 34.40 -16.27 18.57
N ARG A 558 33.85 -15.29 19.30
CA ARG A 558 34.58 -14.04 19.65
C ARG A 558 35.73 -14.28 20.64
N THR A 559 35.56 -15.16 21.60
CA THR A 559 36.51 -15.31 22.72
C THR A 559 37.21 -16.68 22.76
N GLY A 560 36.71 -17.67 22.02
CA GLY A 560 37.18 -19.06 22.07
C GLY A 560 36.76 -19.85 23.33
N GLU A 561 35.94 -19.23 24.22
CA GLU A 561 35.35 -19.92 25.38
C GLU A 561 34.52 -21.11 24.93
N GLN A 562 34.56 -22.17 25.75
CA GLN A 562 33.91 -23.45 25.43
C GLN A 562 32.85 -23.81 26.46
N ASP A 563 31.88 -24.57 26.00
CA ASP A 563 30.84 -25.21 26.77
C ASP A 563 30.07 -24.22 27.68
N TYR A 564 30.02 -24.45 28.97
CA TYR A 564 29.28 -23.63 29.93
C TYR A 564 29.70 -22.14 29.90
N ALA A 565 31.00 -21.86 29.76
CA ALA A 565 31.52 -20.48 29.68
C ALA A 565 31.10 -19.79 28.39
N ALA A 566 30.96 -20.53 27.29
CA ALA A 566 30.52 -19.99 26.01
C ALA A 566 29.05 -19.53 26.01
N LEU A 567 28.22 -20.08 26.91
CA LEU A 567 26.80 -19.73 27.06
C LEU A 567 26.56 -18.55 28.02
N GLN A 568 27.61 -18.03 28.67
CA GLN A 568 27.50 -16.86 29.54
C GLN A 568 27.85 -15.61 28.75
N ASP A 569 26.89 -14.72 28.49
CA ASP A 569 27.18 -13.36 28.12
C ASP A 569 27.39 -12.57 29.41
N VAL A 570 28.66 -12.27 29.68
CA VAL A 570 29.03 -11.28 30.67
C VAL A 570 29.25 -9.98 29.90
N GLU A 571 28.43 -8.97 30.21
CA GLU A 571 28.73 -7.59 29.78
C GLU A 571 30.01 -7.10 30.48
#